data_7a8e5e69c0a52a98a7bfde024adba2a3
#
_entry.id   7a8e5e69c0a52a98a7bfde024adba2a3
#
_cell.length_a   1.000
_cell.length_b   1.000
_cell.length_c   1.000
_cell.angle_alpha   90.00
_cell.angle_beta   90.00
_cell.angle_gamma   90.00
#
_symmetry.space_group_name_H-M   'P 1'
#
loop_
_entity.id
_entity.type
_entity.pdbx_description
1 polymer ?
#
loop_
_entity_poly.entity_id
_entity_poly.type
_entity_poly.pdbx_seq_one_letter_code
_entity_poly.pdbx_strand_id
1 'polypeptide(L)'
;MKLVKFEQSQEFRNGEKCTVVEYPLDDKDINFSTAVLSGRYPDDGYCVNEECKELIYVIEGNGTLNKKDEKIEFSRGDIVLIDKGEVYYWDAHCTIAMPCTPAWYPEQHKYVKE
;
A
#
# COMPACT_ATOMS: atom_id res chain seq x y z
N MET A 1 5.02 7.45 -23.82
CA MET A 1 4.04 8.02 -22.90
C MET A 1 2.82 7.10 -22.87
N LYS A 2 2.29 6.79 -21.68
CA LYS A 2 1.14 5.89 -21.55
C LYS A 2 0.04 6.57 -20.76
N LEU A 3 -1.19 6.43 -21.22
CA LEU A 3 -2.38 6.84 -20.47
C LEU A 3 -3.13 5.58 -20.08
N VAL A 4 -3.42 5.44 -18.80
CA VAL A 4 -4.31 4.39 -18.29
C VAL A 4 -5.52 5.10 -17.71
N LYS A 5 -6.69 4.82 -18.25
CA LYS A 5 -7.91 5.47 -17.78
C LYS A 5 -8.47 4.74 -16.58
N PHE A 6 -9.19 5.45 -15.74
CA PHE A 6 -9.83 4.88 -14.56
C PHE A 6 -10.67 3.64 -14.90
N GLU A 7 -11.39 3.69 -16.02
CA GLU A 7 -12.25 2.57 -16.44
C GLU A 7 -11.47 1.30 -16.77
N GLN A 8 -10.13 1.39 -16.92
CA GLN A 8 -9.27 0.23 -17.13
C GLN A 8 -8.76 -0.35 -15.83
N SER A 9 -8.96 0.35 -14.71
CA SER A 9 -8.50 -0.11 -13.42
C SER A 9 -9.33 -1.28 -12.93
N GLN A 10 -8.76 -2.03 -11.97
CA GLN A 10 -9.45 -3.16 -11.36
C GLN A 10 -9.41 -3.00 -9.85
N GLU A 11 -10.53 -3.30 -9.23
CA GLU A 11 -10.66 -3.21 -7.78
C GLU A 11 -10.46 -4.59 -7.15
N PHE A 12 -9.65 -4.63 -6.10
CA PHE A 12 -9.40 -5.85 -5.32
C PHE A 12 -9.67 -5.56 -3.85
N ARG A 13 -10.25 -6.53 -3.17
CA ARG A 13 -10.45 -6.44 -1.73
C ARG A 13 -9.46 -7.35 -1.04
N ASN A 14 -8.62 -6.75 -0.21
CA ASN A 14 -7.66 -7.49 0.61
C ASN A 14 -8.22 -7.57 2.03
N GLY A 15 -9.28 -8.39 2.19
CA GLY A 15 -10.02 -8.46 3.44
C GLY A 15 -11.10 -7.39 3.49
N GLU A 16 -11.72 -7.22 4.65
CA GLU A 16 -12.84 -6.29 4.82
C GLU A 16 -12.39 -4.84 4.94
N LYS A 17 -11.12 -4.61 5.28
CA LYS A 17 -10.64 -3.28 5.67
C LYS A 17 -9.66 -2.68 4.69
N CYS A 18 -9.40 -3.34 3.57
CA CYS A 18 -8.47 -2.82 2.58
C CYS A 18 -9.01 -3.09 1.18
N THR A 19 -9.29 -2.02 0.46
CA THR A 19 -9.73 -2.09 -0.94
C THR A 19 -8.69 -1.38 -1.79
N VAL A 20 -8.18 -2.08 -2.81
CA VAL A 20 -7.12 -1.57 -3.67
C VAL A 20 -7.65 -1.43 -5.08
N VAL A 21 -7.32 -0.32 -5.73
CA VAL A 21 -7.61 -0.10 -7.15
C VAL A 21 -6.28 -0.10 -7.87
N GLU A 22 -6.09 -1.07 -8.77
CA GLU A 22 -4.86 -1.21 -9.53
C GLU A 22 -5.04 -0.72 -10.95
N TYR A 23 -4.03 -0.04 -11.46
CA TYR A 23 -4.01 0.49 -12.81
C TYR A 23 -3.03 -0.34 -13.66
N PRO A 24 -3.49 -0.89 -14.82
CA PRO A 24 -2.64 -1.76 -15.65
C PRO A 24 -1.66 -0.94 -16.47
N LEU A 25 -0.58 -0.51 -15.85
CA LEU A 25 0.44 0.32 -16.47
C LEU A 25 1.33 -0.46 -17.44
N ASP A 26 1.50 -1.75 -17.20
CA ASP A 26 2.33 -2.64 -18.02
C ASP A 26 3.77 -2.10 -18.12
N ASP A 27 4.37 -1.91 -16.98
CA ASP A 27 5.74 -1.42 -16.86
C ASP A 27 6.41 -2.24 -15.76
N LYS A 28 7.67 -2.64 -15.97
CA LYS A 28 8.40 -3.47 -15.01
C LYS A 28 9.00 -2.66 -13.88
N ASP A 29 9.24 -1.38 -14.10
CA ASP A 29 10.00 -0.56 -13.16
C ASP A 29 9.11 0.19 -12.19
N ILE A 30 7.84 0.39 -12.55
CA ILE A 30 6.93 1.16 -11.72
C ILE A 30 5.49 0.73 -11.98
N ASN A 31 4.68 0.69 -10.93
CA ASN A 31 3.24 0.61 -11.11
C ASN A 31 2.56 1.56 -10.14
N PHE A 32 1.25 1.65 -10.24
CA PHE A 32 0.47 2.58 -9.45
C PHE A 32 -0.84 1.94 -9.03
N SER A 33 -1.19 2.17 -7.77
CA SER A 33 -2.48 1.79 -7.25
C SER A 33 -2.94 2.83 -6.24
N THR A 34 -4.23 2.80 -5.93
CA THR A 34 -4.78 3.53 -4.79
C THR A 34 -5.39 2.53 -3.84
N ALA A 35 -5.57 2.91 -2.60
CA ALA A 35 -6.19 2.04 -1.62
C ALA A 35 -7.03 2.84 -0.65
N VAL A 36 -8.06 2.18 -0.14
CA VAL A 36 -8.88 2.68 0.97
C VAL A 36 -8.71 1.71 2.13
N LEU A 37 -8.28 2.25 3.26
CA LEU A 37 -8.11 1.48 4.48
C LEU A 37 -9.16 1.94 5.49
N SER A 38 -9.79 0.98 6.17
CA SER A 38 -10.80 1.27 7.17
C SER A 38 -10.61 0.44 8.43
N GLY A 39 -9.39 0.46 8.95
CA GLY A 39 -9.00 -0.24 10.16
C GLY A 39 -7.62 -0.83 10.05
N ARG A 40 -7.42 -1.97 10.71
CA ARG A 40 -6.13 -2.64 10.69
C ARG A 40 -6.00 -3.53 9.46
N TYR A 41 -4.84 -3.46 8.82
CA TYR A 41 -4.48 -4.37 7.72
C TYR A 41 -3.00 -4.71 7.78
N PRO A 42 -2.59 -5.98 7.69
CA PRO A 42 -3.47 -7.17 7.71
C PRO A 42 -4.20 -7.29 9.05
N ASP A 43 -5.23 -8.12 9.09
CA ASP A 43 -6.05 -8.27 10.29
C ASP A 43 -5.23 -8.75 11.48
N ASP A 44 -4.18 -9.50 11.21
CA ASP A 44 -3.34 -10.13 12.21
C ASP A 44 -1.91 -10.16 11.68
N GLY A 45 -0.92 -10.04 12.57
CA GLY A 45 0.47 -10.07 12.18
C GLY A 45 0.90 -8.85 11.37
N TYR A 46 1.81 -9.07 10.45
CA TYR A 46 2.46 -8.02 9.67
C TYR A 46 2.52 -8.42 8.20
N CYS A 47 2.85 -7.47 7.36
CA CYS A 47 3.17 -7.75 5.97
C CYS A 47 4.52 -7.13 5.62
N VAL A 48 5.09 -7.57 4.50
CA VAL A 48 6.38 -7.09 4.03
C VAL A 48 6.45 -7.21 2.52
N ASN A 49 7.02 -6.19 1.88
CA ASN A 49 7.37 -6.25 0.47
C ASN A 49 8.85 -6.58 0.39
N GLU A 50 9.19 -7.74 -0.14
CA GLU A 50 10.58 -8.19 -0.16
C GLU A 50 11.42 -7.48 -1.22
N GLU A 51 10.78 -7.07 -2.32
CA GLU A 51 11.49 -6.50 -3.46
C GLU A 51 11.10 -5.06 -3.77
N CYS A 52 9.90 -4.65 -3.37
CA CYS A 52 9.33 -3.37 -3.79
C CYS A 52 9.42 -2.30 -2.72
N LYS A 53 9.62 -1.06 -3.18
CA LYS A 53 9.42 0.13 -2.37
C LYS A 53 8.07 0.73 -2.72
N GLU A 54 7.34 1.18 -1.74
CA GLU A 54 6.07 1.88 -1.97
C GLU A 54 6.17 3.29 -1.42
N LEU A 55 5.88 4.26 -2.28
CA LEU A 55 5.77 5.65 -1.83
C LEU A 55 4.29 5.93 -1.61
N ILE A 56 3.93 6.20 -0.38
CA ILE A 56 2.55 6.44 0.00
C ILE A 56 2.28 7.92 0.02
N TYR A 57 1.22 8.35 -0.66
CA TYR A 57 0.69 9.71 -0.52
C TYR A 57 -0.69 9.62 0.10
N VAL A 58 -0.90 10.33 1.20
CA VAL A 58 -2.18 10.29 1.91
C VAL A 58 -3.10 11.34 1.30
N ILE A 59 -4.07 10.87 0.53
CA ILE A 59 -5.04 11.73 -0.16
C ILE A 59 -6.06 12.27 0.85
N GLU A 60 -6.52 11.40 1.75
CA GLU A 60 -7.58 11.74 2.70
C GLU A 60 -7.42 10.88 3.95
N GLY A 61 -7.82 11.41 5.10
CA GLY A 61 -7.84 10.64 6.34
C GLY A 61 -6.53 10.66 7.09
N ASN A 62 -6.37 9.69 7.98
CA ASN A 62 -5.20 9.59 8.85
C ASN A 62 -5.06 8.16 9.38
N GLY A 63 -3.95 7.92 10.08
CA GLY A 63 -3.73 6.63 10.72
C GLY A 63 -2.28 6.47 11.14
N THR A 64 -1.91 5.20 11.32
CA THR A 64 -0.57 4.83 11.71
C THR A 64 -0.05 3.70 10.84
N LEU A 65 1.26 3.70 10.62
CA LEU A 65 2.02 2.56 10.13
C LEU A 65 2.84 2.06 11.31
N ASN A 66 2.73 0.78 11.59
CA ASN A 66 3.27 0.20 12.81
C ASN A 66 4.29 -0.88 12.50
N LYS A 67 5.47 -0.73 13.06
CA LYS A 67 6.50 -1.75 13.09
C LYS A 67 6.55 -2.31 14.52
N LYS A 68 7.38 -3.32 14.73
CA LYS A 68 7.46 -3.96 16.02
C LYS A 68 7.85 -2.99 17.15
N ASP A 69 8.72 -2.04 16.83
CA ASP A 69 9.28 -1.11 17.83
C ASP A 69 9.10 0.36 17.43
N GLU A 70 8.24 0.63 16.44
CA GLU A 70 8.06 1.98 15.93
C GLU A 70 6.63 2.17 15.44
N LYS A 71 6.11 3.37 15.70
CA LYS A 71 4.79 3.77 15.21
C LYS A 71 4.94 5.11 14.49
N ILE A 72 4.49 5.17 13.25
CA ILE A 72 4.54 6.38 12.45
C ILE A 72 3.11 6.87 12.27
N GLU A 73 2.82 8.08 12.73
CA GLU A 73 1.52 8.72 12.56
C GLU A 73 1.54 9.56 11.31
N PHE A 74 0.46 9.51 10.55
CA PHE A 74 0.34 10.29 9.32
C PHE A 74 -1.06 10.83 9.16
N SER A 75 -1.19 11.87 8.35
CA SER A 75 -2.47 12.47 8.03
C SER A 75 -2.46 13.00 6.60
N ARG A 76 -3.61 13.49 6.17
CA ARG A 76 -3.80 14.00 4.82
C ARG A 76 -2.66 14.91 4.38
N GLY A 77 -2.13 14.65 3.19
CA GLY A 77 -1.06 15.42 2.57
C GLY A 77 0.33 14.92 2.87
N ASP A 78 0.48 13.98 3.80
CA ASP A 78 1.79 13.42 4.13
C ASP A 78 2.22 12.37 3.11
N ILE A 79 3.52 12.14 3.03
CA ILE A 79 4.06 11.01 2.30
C ILE A 79 4.83 10.11 3.26
N VAL A 80 4.80 8.81 2.99
CA VAL A 80 5.58 7.83 3.73
C VAL A 80 6.24 6.91 2.72
N LEU A 81 7.54 6.71 2.88
CA LEU A 81 8.25 5.71 2.08
C LEU A 81 8.35 4.42 2.88
N ILE A 82 7.79 3.35 2.32
CA ILE A 82 7.94 2.01 2.89
C ILE A 82 8.99 1.32 2.04
N ASP A 83 10.17 1.10 2.62
CA ASP A 83 11.27 0.47 1.90
C ASP A 83 11.09 -1.03 1.85
N LYS A 84 11.75 -1.67 0.90
CA LYS A 84 11.73 -3.12 0.80
C LYS A 84 12.27 -3.73 2.10
N GLY A 85 11.67 -4.84 2.49
CA GLY A 85 12.10 -5.55 3.70
C GLY A 85 11.53 -5.00 5.00
N GLU A 86 10.83 -3.87 4.98
CA GLU A 86 10.20 -3.36 6.20
C GLU A 86 8.96 -4.17 6.52
N VAL A 87 8.86 -4.58 7.78
CA VAL A 87 7.76 -5.42 8.28
C VAL A 87 6.82 -4.52 9.06
N TYR A 88 5.57 -4.44 8.63
CA TYR A 88 4.66 -3.43 9.15
C TYR A 88 3.20 -3.87 9.08
N TYR A 89 2.33 -3.11 9.77
CA TYR A 89 0.89 -3.19 9.55
C TYR A 89 0.30 -1.79 9.58
N TRP A 90 -0.82 -1.64 8.89
CA TRP A 90 -1.59 -0.40 8.87
C TRP A 90 -2.64 -0.42 9.97
N ASP A 91 -2.89 0.75 10.56
CA ASP A 91 -4.07 0.96 11.38
C ASP A 91 -4.56 2.37 11.03
N ALA A 92 -5.52 2.45 10.11
CA ALA A 92 -5.82 3.71 9.48
C ALA A 92 -7.24 3.75 8.92
N HIS A 93 -7.75 4.97 8.79
CA HIS A 93 -8.95 5.27 8.04
C HIS A 93 -8.55 6.32 7.02
N CYS A 94 -8.20 5.89 5.82
CA CYS A 94 -7.58 6.78 4.83
C CYS A 94 -7.74 6.29 3.41
N THR A 95 -7.49 7.21 2.48
CA THR A 95 -7.33 6.92 1.06
C THR A 95 -5.92 7.32 0.69
N ILE A 96 -5.22 6.42 0.02
CA ILE A 96 -3.80 6.61 -0.31
C ILE A 96 -3.54 6.32 -1.78
N ALA A 97 -2.48 6.96 -2.30
CA ALA A 97 -1.92 6.65 -3.61
C ALA A 97 -0.57 5.99 -3.38
N MET A 98 -0.27 4.95 -4.18
CA MET A 98 0.89 4.09 -3.94
C MET A 98 1.66 3.81 -5.23
N PRO A 99 2.47 4.74 -5.74
CA PRO A 99 3.46 4.34 -6.73
C PRO A 99 4.46 3.37 -6.11
N CYS A 100 4.86 2.37 -6.87
CA CYS A 100 5.65 1.25 -6.38
C CYS A 100 6.77 0.93 -7.37
N THR A 101 7.99 0.71 -6.88
CA THR A 101 9.13 0.34 -7.73
C THR A 101 9.95 -0.77 -7.10
N PRO A 102 10.36 -1.80 -7.86
CA PRO A 102 9.85 -2.17 -9.17
C PRO A 102 8.36 -2.44 -9.11
N ALA A 103 7.74 -2.69 -10.25
CA ALA A 103 6.30 -2.95 -10.29
C ALA A 103 5.95 -4.09 -9.33
N TRP A 104 4.90 -3.88 -8.56
CA TRP A 104 4.46 -4.83 -7.53
C TRP A 104 3.98 -6.13 -8.17
N TYR A 105 4.30 -7.26 -7.54
CA TYR A 105 3.79 -8.57 -7.94
C TYR A 105 3.55 -9.41 -6.68
N PRO A 106 2.56 -10.32 -6.71
CA PRO A 106 2.10 -10.99 -5.47
C PRO A 106 3.18 -11.79 -4.75
N GLU A 107 4.07 -12.44 -5.49
CA GLU A 107 5.05 -13.36 -4.91
C GLU A 107 6.04 -12.67 -3.98
N GLN A 108 6.25 -11.36 -4.13
CA GLN A 108 7.18 -10.64 -3.27
C GLN A 108 6.51 -10.09 -2.00
N HIS A 109 5.19 -10.15 -1.92
CA HIS A 109 4.45 -9.66 -0.76
C HIS A 109 4.16 -10.82 0.17
N LYS A 110 4.65 -10.74 1.40
CA LYS A 110 4.54 -11.82 2.37
C LYS A 110 3.79 -11.35 3.61
N TYR A 111 3.16 -12.31 4.27
CA TYR A 111 2.53 -12.07 5.57
C TYR A 111 3.38 -12.75 6.62
N VAL A 112 3.62 -12.03 7.72
CA VAL A 112 4.52 -12.46 8.79
C VAL A 112 3.74 -12.49 10.08
N LYS A 113 3.76 -13.60 10.77
CA LYS A 113 3.21 -13.66 12.11
C LYS A 113 4.26 -13.17 13.09
N GLU A 114 3.80 -12.67 14.22
CA GLU A 114 4.68 -12.14 15.23
C GLU A 114 5.77 -13.09 15.62
#